data_0f0c7812d9304ddb20f00a6d8730317b
#
_entry.id   0f0c7812d9304ddb20f00a6d8730317b
#
_cell.length_a   1.000
_cell.length_b   1.000
_cell.length_c   1.000
_cell.angle_alpha   90.00
_cell.angle_beta   90.00
_cell.angle_gamma   90.00
#
_symmetry.space_group_name_H-M   'P 1'
#
loop_
_entity.id
_entity.type
_entity.pdbx_description
1 polymer ?
#
loop_
_entity_poly.entity_id
_entity_poly.type
_entity_poly.pdbx_seq_one_letter_code
_entity_poly.pdbx_strand_id
1 'polypeptide(L)'
;MIAKELLDWFPQAQIVDQPIDKEGFLTLPVSSQQWILLEEVGLSEREKQLVALLTQQEQTISLNPWYSYLIEGKGQAPQSFKKLQVVYCHLSYYQQENLTSWLDMMKTLFPNCETVLQVGAQDYLFVLQQDKYTSVRSILMDTLEAVEYDFGVRLSIMLGQVWSQTGNQSLTDLIKAERDLFKNWWRQGHQGFHTFSHLYLWSMGEKMV
;
A
#
# COMPACT_ATOMS: atom_id res chain seq x y z
N MET A 1 -7.47 10.62 7.75
CA MET A 1 -7.38 10.19 9.16
C MET A 1 -6.27 10.92 9.89
N ILE A 2 -5.09 11.02 9.31
CA ILE A 2 -3.88 11.68 9.88
C ILE A 2 -4.10 13.18 10.18
N ALA A 3 -4.84 13.91 9.35
CA ALA A 3 -5.12 15.34 9.58
C ALA A 3 -5.78 15.63 10.94
N LYS A 4 -6.73 14.80 11.34
CA LYS A 4 -7.45 14.98 12.60
C LYS A 4 -6.58 14.65 13.80
N GLU A 5 -5.77 13.59 13.69
CA GLU A 5 -4.82 13.20 14.74
C GLU A 5 -3.70 14.25 14.90
N LEU A 6 -3.21 14.84 13.80
CA LEU A 6 -2.25 15.93 13.84
C LEU A 6 -2.82 17.18 14.49
N LEU A 7 -4.09 17.53 14.25
CA LEU A 7 -4.76 18.65 14.91
C LEU A 7 -4.97 18.40 16.41
N ASP A 8 -5.19 17.15 16.82
CA ASP A 8 -5.30 16.80 18.24
C ASP A 8 -3.94 16.94 18.97
N TRP A 9 -2.82 16.69 18.26
CA TRP A 9 -1.48 16.86 18.82
C TRP A 9 -0.95 18.30 18.72
N PHE A 10 -1.36 19.03 17.68
CA PHE A 10 -0.96 20.41 17.42
C PHE A 10 -2.21 21.30 17.29
N PRO A 11 -2.82 21.70 18.42
CA PRO A 11 -4.06 22.49 18.38
C PRO A 11 -3.95 23.84 17.67
N GLN A 12 -2.71 24.37 17.53
CA GLN A 12 -2.40 25.60 16.80
C GLN A 12 -2.27 25.40 15.28
N ALA A 13 -2.29 24.15 14.81
CA ALA A 13 -2.21 23.85 13.38
C ALA A 13 -3.47 24.30 12.64
N GLN A 14 -3.29 24.75 11.40
CA GLN A 14 -4.37 25.18 10.53
C GLN A 14 -4.43 24.34 9.27
N ILE A 15 -5.62 23.91 8.86
CA ILE A 15 -5.82 23.26 7.57
C ILE A 15 -5.95 24.35 6.51
N VAL A 16 -5.18 24.23 5.44
CA VAL A 16 -5.18 25.14 4.29
C VAL A 16 -5.34 24.37 2.99
N ASP A 17 -5.97 25.00 1.99
CA ASP A 17 -6.26 24.36 0.68
C ASP A 17 -5.11 24.52 -0.32
N GLN A 18 -4.05 25.24 0.04
CA GLN A 18 -2.86 25.48 -0.78
C GLN A 18 -1.62 25.49 0.10
N PRO A 19 -0.46 25.02 -0.44
CA PRO A 19 0.79 25.14 0.29
C PRO A 19 1.16 26.61 0.46
N ILE A 20 1.45 26.99 1.69
CA ILE A 20 1.86 28.36 2.04
C ILE A 20 3.34 28.33 2.37
N ASP A 21 4.16 28.99 1.54
CA ASP A 21 5.57 29.25 1.83
C ASP A 21 5.68 30.53 2.66
N LYS A 22 5.78 30.36 3.97
CA LYS A 22 5.88 31.46 4.93
C LYS A 22 6.98 31.14 5.93
N GLU A 23 7.91 32.08 6.10
CA GLU A 23 9.00 31.96 7.06
C GLU A 23 8.47 31.71 8.48
N GLY A 24 9.03 30.72 9.16
CA GLY A 24 8.62 30.31 10.51
C GLY A 24 7.41 29.35 10.55
N PHE A 25 6.97 28.85 9.39
CA PHE A 25 5.90 27.86 9.28
C PHE A 25 6.32 26.66 8.46
N LEU A 26 5.90 25.49 8.91
CA LEU A 26 5.99 24.25 8.14
C LEU A 26 4.65 23.98 7.46
N THR A 27 4.67 23.77 6.16
CA THR A 27 3.48 23.36 5.40
C THR A 27 3.59 21.88 5.05
N LEU A 28 2.64 21.08 5.53
CA LEU A 28 2.63 19.63 5.43
C LEU A 28 1.45 19.16 4.59
N PRO A 29 1.66 18.37 3.53
CA PRO A 29 0.56 17.81 2.76
C PRO A 29 -0.19 16.74 3.60
N VAL A 30 -1.51 16.84 3.64
CA VAL A 30 -2.39 15.89 4.35
C VAL A 30 -3.22 15.07 3.38
N SER A 31 -3.50 15.66 2.24
CA SER A 31 -4.16 15.02 1.10
C SER A 31 -3.76 15.72 -0.20
N SER A 32 -4.25 15.24 -1.33
CA SER A 32 -3.98 15.86 -2.64
C SER A 32 -4.48 17.32 -2.76
N GLN A 33 -5.30 17.80 -1.82
CA GLN A 33 -5.90 19.14 -1.87
C GLN A 33 -5.91 19.86 -0.52
N GLN A 34 -5.26 19.31 0.50
CA GLN A 34 -5.22 19.88 1.83
C GLN A 34 -3.82 19.81 2.43
N TRP A 35 -3.43 20.86 3.10
CA TRP A 35 -2.17 20.98 3.83
C TRP A 35 -2.45 21.39 5.27
N ILE A 36 -1.53 21.08 6.15
CA ILE A 36 -1.49 21.60 7.50
C ILE A 36 -0.37 22.62 7.59
N LEU A 37 -0.67 23.77 8.11
CA LEU A 37 0.26 24.83 8.45
C LEU A 37 0.59 24.75 9.94
N LEU A 38 1.87 24.50 10.26
CA LEU A 38 2.40 24.41 11.62
C LEU A 38 3.38 25.54 11.89
N GLU A 39 3.25 26.19 13.02
CA GLU A 39 4.22 27.21 13.45
C GLU A 39 5.48 26.54 14.02
N GLU A 40 6.66 26.83 13.45
CA GLU A 40 7.94 26.21 13.86
C GLU A 40 8.39 26.62 15.27
N VAL A 41 8.03 27.82 15.70
CA VAL A 41 8.51 28.41 16.95
C VAL A 41 8.09 27.63 18.19
N GLY A 42 7.00 26.88 18.10
CA GLY A 42 6.49 26.05 19.19
C GLY A 42 6.96 24.59 19.18
N LEU A 43 7.66 24.16 18.13
CA LEU A 43 8.06 22.77 17.96
C LEU A 43 9.48 22.52 18.49
N SER A 44 9.63 21.48 19.32
CA SER A 44 10.94 20.96 19.69
C SER A 44 11.63 20.33 18.47
N GLU A 45 12.94 20.21 18.46
CA GLU A 45 13.71 19.58 17.38
C GLU A 45 13.26 18.11 17.11
N ARG A 46 12.83 17.41 18.16
CA ARG A 46 12.29 16.05 18.05
C ARG A 46 10.93 16.02 17.35
N GLU A 47 10.07 16.99 17.64
CA GLU A 47 8.77 17.13 16.96
C GLU A 47 8.94 17.51 15.50
N LYS A 48 9.86 18.43 15.20
CA LYS A 48 10.22 18.77 13.81
C LYS A 48 10.71 17.56 13.03
N GLN A 49 11.57 16.74 13.64
CA GLN A 49 12.06 15.50 13.02
C GLN A 49 10.92 14.48 12.81
N LEU A 50 10.04 14.32 13.79
CA LEU A 50 8.88 13.43 13.69
C LEU A 50 7.93 13.88 12.58
N VAL A 51 7.63 15.17 12.53
CA VAL A 51 6.80 15.78 11.49
C VAL A 51 7.45 15.58 10.11
N ALA A 52 8.75 15.82 9.97
CA ALA A 52 9.49 15.60 8.73
C ALA A 52 9.46 14.12 8.27
N LEU A 53 9.57 13.17 9.21
CA LEU A 53 9.47 11.74 8.91
C LEU A 53 8.07 11.34 8.45
N LEU A 54 7.03 11.83 9.11
CA LEU A 54 5.64 11.57 8.74
C LEU A 54 5.32 12.13 7.36
N THR A 55 5.83 13.32 7.04
CA THR A 55 5.61 13.95 5.73
C THR A 55 6.44 13.35 4.62
N GLN A 56 7.65 12.87 4.91
CA GLN A 56 8.44 12.12 3.93
C GLN A 56 7.74 10.81 3.52
N GLN A 57 7.12 10.10 4.47
CA GLN A 57 6.34 8.92 4.16
C GLN A 57 5.12 9.25 3.29
N GLU A 58 4.38 10.30 3.60
CA GLU A 58 3.22 10.71 2.81
C GLU A 58 3.60 11.30 1.44
N GLN A 59 4.68 12.08 1.37
CA GLN A 59 5.18 12.59 0.09
C GLN A 59 5.64 11.45 -0.83
N THR A 60 6.26 10.40 -0.28
CA THR A 60 6.67 9.23 -1.06
C THR A 60 5.45 8.47 -1.60
N ILE A 61 4.38 8.37 -0.82
CA ILE A 61 3.11 7.74 -1.23
C ILE A 61 2.40 8.62 -2.28
N SER A 62 2.29 9.93 -2.03
CA SER A 62 1.60 10.88 -2.93
C SER A 62 2.32 11.12 -4.25
N LEU A 63 3.65 10.92 -4.29
CA LEU A 63 4.46 11.11 -5.50
C LEU A 63 4.58 9.85 -6.36
N ASN A 64 4.11 8.69 -5.89
CA ASN A 64 4.14 7.47 -6.69
C ASN A 64 2.99 7.49 -7.70
N PRO A 65 3.28 7.61 -9.03
CA PRO A 65 2.23 7.67 -10.05
C PRO A 65 1.33 6.43 -10.08
N TRP A 66 1.86 5.26 -9.71
CA TRP A 66 1.08 4.04 -9.57
C TRP A 66 0.08 4.12 -8.42
N TYR A 67 0.45 4.77 -7.30
CA TYR A 67 -0.46 4.96 -6.17
C TYR A 67 -1.65 5.83 -6.58
N SER A 68 -1.38 6.99 -7.17
CA SER A 68 -2.44 7.89 -7.67
C SER A 68 -3.34 7.19 -8.67
N TYR A 69 -2.79 6.42 -9.61
CA TYR A 69 -3.56 5.72 -10.60
C TYR A 69 -4.37 4.55 -10.03
N LEU A 70 -3.73 3.63 -9.29
CA LEU A 70 -4.37 2.38 -8.84
C LEU A 70 -5.21 2.53 -7.57
N ILE A 71 -4.82 3.43 -6.66
CA ILE A 71 -5.43 3.56 -5.34
C ILE A 71 -6.41 4.73 -5.28
N GLU A 72 -6.00 5.88 -5.83
CA GLU A 72 -6.84 7.07 -5.84
C GLU A 72 -7.75 7.16 -7.07
N GLY A 73 -7.50 6.36 -8.11
CA GLY A 73 -8.24 6.41 -9.37
C GLY A 73 -8.01 7.69 -10.16
N LYS A 74 -6.83 8.33 -9.99
CA LYS A 74 -6.47 9.60 -10.61
C LYS A 74 -5.35 9.45 -11.63
N GLY A 75 -5.38 10.29 -12.65
CA GLY A 75 -4.33 10.33 -13.67
C GLY A 75 -4.40 9.18 -14.67
N GLN A 76 -3.25 8.87 -15.26
CA GLN A 76 -3.07 7.81 -16.24
C GLN A 76 -2.06 6.79 -15.72
N ALA A 77 -2.11 5.58 -16.27
CA ALA A 77 -1.09 4.57 -15.98
C ALA A 77 0.31 5.14 -16.26
N PRO A 78 1.27 4.98 -15.34
CA PRO A 78 2.62 5.54 -15.48
C PRO A 78 3.38 5.04 -16.71
N GLN A 79 3.03 3.86 -17.16
CA GLN A 79 3.58 3.24 -18.38
C GLN A 79 2.55 2.33 -19.06
N SER A 80 2.81 2.00 -20.31
CA SER A 80 1.97 1.06 -21.04
C SER A 80 2.26 -0.39 -20.59
N PHE A 81 1.22 -1.15 -20.35
CA PHE A 81 1.31 -2.57 -19.99
C PHE A 81 0.17 -3.35 -20.66
N LYS A 82 0.43 -4.60 -20.99
CA LYS A 82 -0.57 -5.47 -21.61
C LYS A 82 -1.36 -6.27 -20.60
N LYS A 83 -0.67 -6.77 -19.56
CA LYS A 83 -1.24 -7.59 -18.50
C LYS A 83 -0.58 -7.21 -17.18
N LEU A 84 -1.39 -7.02 -16.15
CA LEU A 84 -0.94 -6.80 -14.77
C LEU A 84 -1.57 -7.82 -13.84
N GLN A 85 -0.86 -8.11 -12.77
CA GLN A 85 -1.36 -8.87 -11.63
C GLN A 85 -0.84 -8.24 -10.35
N VAL A 86 -1.64 -8.22 -9.31
CA VAL A 86 -1.25 -7.65 -8.02
C VAL A 86 -1.16 -8.75 -6.97
N VAL A 87 -0.08 -8.72 -6.20
CA VAL A 87 0.06 -9.51 -4.98
C VAL A 87 -0.24 -8.61 -3.80
N TYR A 88 -1.25 -8.95 -3.04
CA TYR A 88 -1.69 -8.24 -1.83
C TYR A 88 -1.06 -8.91 -0.62
N CYS A 89 -0.35 -8.13 0.20
CA CYS A 89 0.30 -8.60 1.39
C CYS A 89 -0.15 -7.80 2.61
N HIS A 90 -0.48 -8.51 3.69
CA HIS A 90 -0.67 -7.94 5.01
C HIS A 90 0.32 -8.57 5.98
N LEU A 91 1.08 -7.74 6.69
CA LEU A 91 2.01 -8.15 7.74
C LEU A 91 1.27 -8.20 9.08
N SER A 92 0.84 -9.37 9.51
CA SER A 92 0.20 -9.52 10.84
C SER A 92 1.19 -9.45 12.00
N TYR A 93 2.46 -9.79 11.72
CA TYR A 93 3.59 -9.63 12.63
C TYR A 93 4.86 -9.33 11.85
N TYR A 94 5.69 -8.42 12.36
CA TYR A 94 7.04 -8.13 11.83
C TYR A 94 7.90 -7.42 12.86
N GLN A 95 9.22 -7.55 12.69
CA GLN A 95 10.22 -6.75 13.40
C GLN A 95 10.61 -5.58 12.51
N GLN A 96 10.56 -4.36 13.04
CA GLN A 96 10.80 -3.13 12.24
C GLN A 96 12.16 -3.14 11.52
N GLU A 97 13.19 -3.71 12.15
CA GLU A 97 14.54 -3.84 11.60
C GLU A 97 14.60 -4.73 10.35
N ASN A 98 13.69 -5.70 10.23
CA ASN A 98 13.65 -6.65 9.11
C ASN A 98 12.76 -6.18 7.95
N LEU A 99 11.98 -5.12 8.14
CA LEU A 99 10.97 -4.68 7.16
C LEU A 99 11.58 -4.34 5.80
N THR A 100 12.68 -3.56 5.80
CA THR A 100 13.37 -3.17 4.55
C THR A 100 13.94 -4.38 3.83
N SER A 101 14.62 -5.27 4.56
CA SER A 101 15.20 -6.50 4.00
C SER A 101 14.13 -7.44 3.46
N TRP A 102 12.99 -7.56 4.15
CA TRP A 102 11.84 -8.31 3.67
C TRP A 102 11.28 -7.71 2.37
N LEU A 103 11.08 -6.38 2.29
CA LEU A 103 10.60 -5.71 1.08
C LEU A 103 11.54 -5.95 -0.11
N ASP A 104 12.84 -5.84 0.09
CA ASP A 104 13.84 -6.05 -0.96
C ASP A 104 13.86 -7.52 -1.40
N MET A 105 13.74 -8.46 -0.48
CA MET A 105 13.60 -9.88 -0.80
C MET A 105 12.34 -10.14 -1.63
N MET A 106 11.19 -9.62 -1.22
CA MET A 106 9.93 -9.79 -1.96
C MET A 106 10.01 -9.21 -3.38
N LYS A 107 10.66 -8.06 -3.57
CA LYS A 107 10.92 -7.50 -4.91
C LYS A 107 11.80 -8.44 -5.75
N THR A 108 12.77 -9.08 -5.13
CA THR A 108 13.68 -10.02 -5.82
C THR A 108 12.96 -11.29 -6.25
N LEU A 109 11.98 -11.76 -5.47
CA LEU A 109 11.14 -12.91 -5.84
C LEU A 109 10.29 -12.65 -7.10
N PHE A 110 9.98 -11.39 -7.37
CA PHE A 110 9.15 -10.99 -8.50
C PHE A 110 9.95 -10.15 -9.50
N PRO A 111 10.69 -10.79 -10.45
CA PRO A 111 11.56 -10.08 -11.38
C PRO A 111 10.83 -9.05 -12.26
N ASN A 112 9.51 -9.22 -12.44
CA ASN A 112 8.66 -8.30 -13.20
C ASN A 112 7.86 -7.36 -12.29
N CYS A 113 8.35 -7.08 -11.09
CA CYS A 113 7.73 -6.13 -10.18
C CYS A 113 7.99 -4.70 -10.65
N GLU A 114 6.91 -4.01 -11.05
CA GLU A 114 6.96 -2.62 -11.50
C GLU A 114 7.07 -1.65 -10.33
N THR A 115 6.34 -1.94 -9.28
CA THR A 115 6.34 -1.10 -8.08
C THR A 115 5.79 -1.85 -6.87
N VAL A 116 6.17 -1.38 -5.70
CA VAL A 116 5.57 -1.78 -4.43
C VAL A 116 4.89 -0.57 -3.82
N LEU A 117 3.61 -0.70 -3.51
CA LEU A 117 2.80 0.34 -2.91
C LEU A 117 2.49 -0.02 -1.46
N GLN A 118 2.84 0.83 -0.53
CA GLN A 118 2.34 0.75 0.83
C GLN A 118 0.98 1.46 0.88
N VAL A 119 -0.08 0.72 1.23
CA VAL A 119 -1.46 1.22 1.23
C VAL A 119 -2.08 1.25 2.63
N GLY A 120 -1.28 0.92 3.61
CA GLY A 120 -1.60 0.93 5.04
C GLY A 120 -0.32 0.71 5.85
N ALA A 121 -0.38 0.78 7.17
CA ALA A 121 0.79 0.59 8.03
C ALA A 121 1.46 -0.78 7.83
N GLN A 122 0.67 -1.79 7.52
CA GLN A 122 1.09 -3.19 7.37
C GLN A 122 0.64 -3.80 6.03
N ASP A 123 0.09 -2.98 5.12
CA ASP A 123 -0.51 -3.44 3.87
C ASP A 123 0.33 -2.99 2.68
N TYR A 124 0.73 -3.96 1.85
CA TYR A 124 1.57 -3.76 0.67
C TYR A 124 0.95 -4.40 -0.56
N LEU A 125 1.16 -3.76 -1.71
CA LEU A 125 0.75 -4.23 -3.03
C LEU A 125 1.99 -4.32 -3.90
N PHE A 126 2.26 -5.51 -4.42
CA PHE A 126 3.29 -5.71 -5.44
C PHE A 126 2.60 -5.76 -6.80
N VAL A 127 2.86 -4.76 -7.62
CA VAL A 127 2.29 -4.63 -8.98
C VAL A 127 3.22 -5.29 -9.96
N LEU A 128 2.77 -6.35 -10.62
CA LEU A 128 3.59 -7.21 -11.46
C LEU A 128 3.11 -7.14 -12.91
N GLN A 129 4.05 -6.99 -13.84
CA GLN A 129 3.76 -7.30 -15.25
C GLN A 129 3.72 -8.82 -15.42
N GLN A 130 2.67 -9.31 -16.08
CA GLN A 130 2.55 -10.73 -16.36
C GLN A 130 3.23 -11.08 -17.68
N ASP A 131 4.14 -12.03 -17.62
CA ASP A 131 4.73 -12.70 -18.78
C ASP A 131 4.24 -14.16 -18.90
N LYS A 132 4.67 -14.84 -19.94
CA LYS A 132 4.28 -16.23 -20.21
C LYS A 132 5.08 -17.24 -19.39
N TYR A 133 6.16 -16.83 -18.77
CA TYR A 133 7.18 -17.72 -18.23
C TYR A 133 7.20 -17.75 -16.69
N THR A 134 6.73 -16.70 -16.05
CA THR A 134 6.80 -16.57 -14.60
C THR A 134 5.49 -16.94 -13.94
N SER A 135 5.48 -18.01 -13.15
CA SER A 135 4.33 -18.38 -12.31
C SER A 135 4.47 -17.77 -10.93
N VAL A 136 3.84 -16.63 -10.71
CA VAL A 136 3.81 -15.95 -9.40
C VAL A 136 3.24 -16.87 -8.32
N ARG A 137 2.22 -17.68 -8.67
CA ARG A 137 1.63 -18.64 -7.74
C ARG A 137 2.65 -19.68 -7.26
N SER A 138 3.43 -20.27 -8.18
CA SER A 138 4.45 -21.26 -7.79
C SER A 138 5.53 -20.63 -6.92
N ILE A 139 6.01 -19.44 -7.27
CA ILE A 139 6.99 -18.70 -6.46
C ILE A 139 6.47 -18.53 -5.03
N LEU A 140 5.25 -18.04 -4.86
CA LEU A 140 4.67 -17.83 -3.52
C LEU A 140 4.50 -19.15 -2.76
N MET A 141 4.03 -20.21 -3.40
CA MET A 141 3.85 -21.50 -2.74
C MET A 141 5.17 -22.11 -2.29
N ASP A 142 6.24 -21.94 -3.07
CA ASP A 142 7.53 -22.57 -2.82
C ASP A 142 8.39 -21.76 -1.81
N THR A 143 8.13 -20.45 -1.65
CA THR A 143 9.03 -19.58 -0.90
C THR A 143 8.43 -18.96 0.36
N LEU A 144 7.10 -18.91 0.49
CA LEU A 144 6.45 -18.15 1.55
C LEU A 144 6.87 -18.58 2.96
N GLU A 145 6.92 -19.89 3.23
CA GLU A 145 7.28 -20.42 4.53
C GLU A 145 8.73 -20.08 4.91
N ALA A 146 9.65 -20.16 3.94
CA ALA A 146 11.04 -19.76 4.13
C ALA A 146 11.17 -18.26 4.39
N VAL A 147 10.44 -17.43 3.65
CA VAL A 147 10.41 -15.97 3.86
C VAL A 147 9.89 -15.61 5.25
N GLU A 148 8.81 -16.24 5.70
CA GLU A 148 8.27 -15.99 7.05
C GLU A 148 9.29 -16.37 8.13
N TYR A 149 9.99 -17.48 7.96
CA TYR A 149 11.00 -17.96 8.91
C TYR A 149 12.24 -17.07 8.92
N ASP A 150 12.81 -16.76 7.75
CA ASP A 150 14.08 -16.04 7.63
C ASP A 150 13.98 -14.58 8.07
N PHE A 151 12.84 -13.94 7.84
CA PHE A 151 12.61 -12.54 8.21
C PHE A 151 11.83 -12.36 9.51
N GLY A 152 11.37 -13.44 10.14
CA GLY A 152 10.57 -13.37 11.37
C GLY A 152 9.28 -12.58 11.18
N VAL A 153 8.63 -12.75 10.02
CA VAL A 153 7.36 -12.11 9.68
C VAL A 153 6.22 -13.11 9.66
N ARG A 154 4.98 -12.63 9.75
CA ARG A 154 3.78 -13.42 9.44
C ARG A 154 2.95 -12.70 8.41
N LEU A 155 2.58 -13.41 7.39
CA LEU A 155 1.97 -12.88 6.18
C LEU A 155 0.56 -13.44 5.94
N SER A 156 -0.31 -12.56 5.50
CA SER A 156 -1.51 -12.94 4.76
C SER A 156 -1.29 -12.44 3.33
N ILE A 157 -1.40 -13.33 2.36
CA ILE A 157 -1.14 -13.01 0.95
C ILE A 157 -2.33 -13.45 0.08
N MET A 158 -2.76 -12.55 -0.80
CA MET A 158 -3.68 -12.89 -1.88
C MET A 158 -3.03 -12.58 -3.23
N LEU A 159 -3.06 -13.55 -4.12
CA LEU A 159 -2.74 -13.35 -5.53
C LEU A 159 -4.02 -12.92 -6.27
N GLY A 160 -4.03 -11.68 -6.74
CA GLY A 160 -5.12 -11.10 -7.52
C GLY A 160 -5.28 -11.74 -8.90
N GLN A 161 -6.31 -11.33 -9.60
CA GLN A 161 -6.57 -11.75 -10.98
C GLN A 161 -5.58 -11.11 -11.95
N VAL A 162 -5.36 -11.76 -13.08
CA VAL A 162 -4.62 -11.16 -14.19
C VAL A 162 -5.55 -10.22 -14.93
N TRP A 163 -5.27 -8.93 -14.86
CA TRP A 163 -5.94 -7.92 -15.66
C TRP A 163 -5.31 -7.82 -17.05
N SER A 164 -6.12 -7.59 -18.08
CA SER A 164 -5.67 -7.39 -19.45
C SER A 164 -6.26 -6.11 -20.02
N GLN A 165 -5.43 -5.32 -20.72
CA GLN A 165 -5.86 -4.10 -21.38
C GLN A 165 -6.96 -4.31 -22.43
N THR A 166 -7.06 -5.50 -22.99
CA THR A 166 -8.10 -5.87 -23.98
C THR A 166 -9.43 -6.25 -23.32
N GLY A 167 -9.48 -6.31 -21.98
CA GLY A 167 -10.69 -6.60 -21.23
C GLY A 167 -11.55 -5.35 -21.04
N ASN A 168 -12.82 -5.57 -20.70
CA ASN A 168 -13.80 -4.49 -20.47
C ASN A 168 -13.79 -3.97 -19.02
N GLN A 169 -12.97 -4.55 -18.15
CA GLN A 169 -12.94 -4.22 -16.73
C GLN A 169 -11.91 -3.13 -16.45
N SER A 170 -12.31 -2.11 -15.71
CA SER A 170 -11.40 -1.09 -15.19
C SER A 170 -10.40 -1.71 -14.21
N LEU A 171 -9.12 -1.42 -14.38
CA LEU A 171 -8.07 -1.92 -13.47
C LEU A 171 -8.25 -1.36 -12.05
N THR A 172 -8.62 -0.10 -11.92
CA THR A 172 -8.83 0.56 -10.64
C THR A 172 -10.01 -0.06 -9.87
N ASP A 173 -11.10 -0.38 -10.57
CA ASP A 173 -12.28 -1.04 -9.96
C ASP A 173 -11.95 -2.46 -9.54
N LEU A 174 -11.18 -3.19 -10.36
CA LEU A 174 -10.71 -4.53 -10.01
C LEU A 174 -9.86 -4.49 -8.73
N ILE A 175 -8.86 -3.62 -8.68
CA ILE A 175 -7.97 -3.50 -7.52
C ILE A 175 -8.74 -3.09 -6.27
N LYS A 176 -9.70 -2.19 -6.39
CA LYS A 176 -10.56 -1.81 -5.26
C LYS A 176 -11.34 -3.01 -4.73
N ALA A 177 -12.01 -3.77 -5.60
CA ALA A 177 -12.77 -4.96 -5.22
C ALA A 177 -11.88 -6.03 -4.59
N GLU A 178 -10.70 -6.28 -5.15
CA GLU A 178 -9.73 -7.23 -4.63
C GLU A 178 -9.19 -6.81 -3.25
N ARG A 179 -8.88 -5.54 -3.06
CA ARG A 179 -8.43 -5.00 -1.76
C ARG A 179 -9.51 -5.16 -0.68
N ASP A 180 -10.75 -4.85 -1.02
CA ASP A 180 -11.87 -4.97 -0.07
C ASP A 180 -12.10 -6.43 0.33
N LEU A 181 -12.05 -7.35 -0.63
CA LEU A 181 -12.14 -8.78 -0.38
C LEU A 181 -10.99 -9.28 0.52
N PHE A 182 -9.76 -8.94 0.19
CA PHE A 182 -8.57 -9.33 0.94
C PHE A 182 -8.60 -8.78 2.37
N LYS A 183 -8.97 -7.51 2.53
CA LYS A 183 -9.08 -6.85 3.83
C LYS A 183 -10.14 -7.50 4.72
N ASN A 184 -11.27 -7.89 4.17
CA ASN A 184 -12.30 -8.60 4.92
C ASN A 184 -11.83 -9.97 5.38
N TRP A 185 -11.06 -10.66 4.55
CA TRP A 185 -10.56 -11.99 4.83
C TRP A 185 -9.52 -12.00 5.96
N TRP A 186 -8.44 -11.20 5.86
CA TRP A 186 -7.40 -11.22 6.88
C TRP A 186 -7.86 -10.59 8.21
N ARG A 187 -8.83 -9.67 8.21
CA ARG A 187 -9.41 -9.11 9.44
C ARG A 187 -10.15 -10.14 10.29
N GLN A 188 -10.56 -11.24 9.71
CA GLN A 188 -11.14 -12.37 10.44
C GLN A 188 -10.08 -13.30 11.05
N GLY A 189 -8.81 -12.92 11.01
CA GLY A 189 -7.70 -13.67 11.57
C GLY A 189 -7.10 -14.73 10.64
N HIS A 190 -7.49 -14.76 9.37
CA HIS A 190 -6.93 -15.69 8.39
C HIS A 190 -5.52 -15.29 7.97
N GLN A 191 -4.66 -16.29 7.76
CA GLN A 191 -3.26 -16.13 7.36
C GLN A 191 -2.91 -17.08 6.21
N GLY A 192 -1.72 -16.90 5.65
CA GLY A 192 -1.16 -17.72 4.59
C GLY A 192 -1.50 -17.20 3.18
N PHE A 193 -1.25 -18.07 2.19
CA PHE A 193 -1.39 -17.72 0.78
C PHE A 193 -2.70 -18.24 0.19
N HIS A 194 -3.41 -17.34 -0.51
CA HIS A 194 -4.64 -17.66 -1.24
C HIS A 194 -4.68 -16.95 -2.60
N THR A 195 -5.49 -17.47 -3.52
CA THR A 195 -5.81 -16.79 -4.78
C THR A 195 -7.14 -16.03 -4.64
N PHE A 196 -7.34 -15.02 -5.48
CA PHE A 196 -8.60 -14.29 -5.54
C PHE A 196 -9.81 -15.23 -5.68
N SER A 197 -9.74 -16.21 -6.58
CA SER A 197 -10.84 -17.16 -6.79
C SER A 197 -11.22 -17.92 -5.52
N HIS A 198 -10.23 -18.31 -4.73
CA HIS A 198 -10.47 -19.00 -3.44
C HIS A 198 -11.17 -18.09 -2.44
N LEU A 199 -10.68 -16.84 -2.27
CA LEU A 199 -11.31 -15.88 -1.36
C LEU A 199 -12.69 -15.44 -1.83
N TYR A 200 -12.90 -15.34 -3.13
CA TYR A 200 -14.22 -15.03 -3.69
C TYR A 200 -15.26 -16.10 -3.36
N LEU A 201 -14.93 -17.39 -3.54
CA LEU A 201 -15.80 -18.51 -3.17
C LEU A 201 -16.07 -18.54 -1.66
N TRP A 202 -15.06 -18.29 -0.85
CA TRP A 202 -15.21 -18.17 0.61
C TRP A 202 -16.22 -17.06 0.97
N SER A 203 -16.09 -15.87 0.39
CA SER A 203 -17.00 -14.75 0.67
C SER A 203 -18.46 -15.01 0.24
N MET A 204 -18.66 -15.85 -0.78
CA MET A 204 -20.00 -16.28 -1.20
C MET A 204 -20.60 -17.29 -0.25
N GLY A 205 -19.79 -18.18 0.35
CA GLY A 205 -20.23 -19.15 1.36
C GLY A 205 -20.71 -18.50 2.65
N GLU A 206 -20.03 -17.42 3.10
CA GLU A 206 -20.48 -16.66 4.29
C GLU A 206 -21.80 -15.93 4.09
N LYS A 207 -22.16 -15.54 2.86
CA LYS A 207 -23.43 -14.87 2.58
C LYS A 207 -24.63 -15.84 2.52
N MET A 208 -24.37 -17.14 2.57
CA MET A 208 -25.41 -18.17 2.52
C MET A 208 -25.75 -18.80 3.88
N VAL A 209 -25.11 -18.33 4.96
CA VAL A 209 -25.40 -18.67 6.36
C VAL A 209 -26.01 -17.46 7.05
#